data_f2736640b18086106ec47bb84f72d11c
#
_entry.id   f2736640b18086106ec47bb84f72d11c
#
_cell.length_a   1.000
_cell.length_b   1.000
_cell.length_c   1.000
_cell.angle_alpha   90.00
_cell.angle_beta   90.00
_cell.angle_gamma   90.00
#
_symmetry.space_group_name_H-M   'P 1'
#
loop_
_entity.id
_entity.type
_entity.pdbx_description
1 polymer ?
#
loop_
_entity_poly.entity_id
_entity_poly.type
_entity_poly.pdbx_seq_one_letter_code
_entity_poly.pdbx_strand_id
1 'polypeptide(L)'
;MKKEKYVDNRKGHLKEYAEGKGMPIGGTYNYRGTIVAHDHILKIEDGQTQCEVVKKYNVLEGIDCDLLTTKLHSDAHHLNSSQILCYNFFRPLIDSANGSPKLVEKLQNFGVDIATINECEFEYKDEIDGTEFDFYAKGKNSKGADINVFIEVKYTEASLRYSKAFSPKTQAIYERKYNDVYTKMFAAQRCLKKKPSYNEFYTYYQCFRNVLRVENENTYSIFLYPSKNEIAKKFCEFKDFLADSEENKLYGSNVLFVNWYDKDIVDRNSELYKKYFAE
;
A
#
# COMPACT_ATOMS: atom_id res chain seq x y z
N MET A 1 17.49 24.70 12.84
CA MET A 1 16.37 24.40 11.91
C MET A 1 15.75 23.07 12.32
N LYS A 2 14.46 23.07 12.74
CA LYS A 2 13.70 21.80 12.92
C LYS A 2 13.63 21.17 11.54
N LYS A 3 14.10 19.92 11.36
CA LYS A 3 13.85 19.15 10.14
C LYS A 3 12.33 19.08 9.99
N GLU A 4 11.82 19.70 8.93
CA GLU A 4 10.44 19.53 8.52
C GLU A 4 10.19 18.03 8.36
N LYS A 5 9.15 17.53 8.98
CA LYS A 5 8.84 16.10 8.87
C LYS A 5 8.45 15.80 7.41
N TYR A 6 8.87 14.66 6.89
CA TYR A 6 8.54 14.21 5.53
C TYR A 6 7.05 14.42 5.18
N VAL A 7 6.17 14.08 6.10
CA VAL A 7 4.71 14.19 5.93
C VAL A 7 4.27 15.64 5.68
N ASP A 8 4.79 16.59 6.47
CA ASP A 8 4.42 18.01 6.36
C ASP A 8 4.93 18.59 5.03
N ASN A 9 6.14 18.22 4.62
CA ASN A 9 6.70 18.59 3.32
C ASN A 9 5.85 18.04 2.16
N ARG A 10 5.45 16.76 2.21
CA ARG A 10 4.60 16.19 1.15
C ARG A 10 3.22 16.83 1.08
N LYS A 11 2.61 17.15 2.22
CA LYS A 11 1.33 17.86 2.27
C LYS A 11 1.45 19.28 1.69
N GLY A 12 2.53 19.98 1.99
CA GLY A 12 2.85 21.28 1.39
C GLY A 12 2.98 21.19 -0.13
N HIS A 13 3.77 20.24 -0.62
CA HIS A 13 3.93 19.99 -2.05
C HIS A 13 2.61 19.65 -2.77
N LEU A 14 1.78 18.79 -2.16
CA LEU A 14 0.47 18.44 -2.73
C LEU A 14 -0.49 19.64 -2.79
N LYS A 15 -0.43 20.54 -1.79
CA LYS A 15 -1.15 21.80 -1.82
C LYS A 15 -0.71 22.65 -3.02
N GLU A 16 0.59 22.88 -3.18
CA GLU A 16 1.14 23.67 -4.29
C GLU A 16 0.79 23.07 -5.65
N TYR A 17 0.89 21.75 -5.79
CA TYR A 17 0.46 21.05 -7.00
C TYR A 17 -1.03 21.29 -7.30
N ALA A 18 -1.89 21.20 -6.29
CA ALA A 18 -3.33 21.38 -6.45
C ALA A 18 -3.68 22.84 -6.80
N GLU A 19 -3.04 23.82 -6.15
CA GLU A 19 -3.19 25.24 -6.46
C GLU A 19 -2.78 25.53 -7.92
N GLY A 20 -1.65 24.98 -8.36
CA GLY A 20 -1.18 25.11 -9.74
C GLY A 20 -2.12 24.49 -10.79
N LYS A 21 -2.93 23.53 -10.40
CA LYS A 21 -3.96 22.87 -11.24
C LYS A 21 -5.37 23.45 -11.05
N GLY A 22 -5.56 24.46 -10.18
CA GLY A 22 -6.87 25.03 -9.89
C GLY A 22 -7.84 24.05 -9.21
N MET A 23 -7.33 23.10 -8.43
CA MET A 23 -8.17 22.11 -7.72
C MET A 23 -8.85 22.74 -6.49
N PRO A 24 -10.09 22.32 -6.14
CA PRO A 24 -10.79 22.82 -4.97
C PRO A 24 -10.19 22.17 -3.68
N ILE A 25 -9.27 22.86 -3.03
CA ILE A 25 -8.62 22.41 -1.78
C ILE A 25 -9.21 23.10 -0.54
N GLY A 26 -8.79 22.69 0.65
CA GLY A 26 -9.30 23.16 1.93
C GLY A 26 -10.56 22.39 2.36
N GLY A 27 -10.69 21.15 1.92
CA GLY A 27 -11.73 20.22 2.37
C GLY A 27 -11.55 19.83 3.84
N THR A 28 -12.59 19.19 4.40
CA THR A 28 -12.64 18.83 5.81
C THR A 28 -12.72 17.32 5.99
N TYR A 29 -12.27 16.84 7.14
CA TYR A 29 -12.55 15.49 7.61
C TYR A 29 -12.84 15.47 9.12
N ASN A 30 -13.50 14.43 9.56
CA ASN A 30 -13.84 14.27 10.98
C ASN A 30 -12.71 13.55 11.72
N TYR A 31 -11.95 14.28 12.52
CA TYR A 31 -10.93 13.71 13.40
C TYR A 31 -11.47 13.59 14.82
N ARG A 32 -11.81 12.37 15.26
CA ARG A 32 -12.30 12.06 16.62
C ARG A 32 -13.49 12.92 17.06
N GLY A 33 -14.43 13.19 16.15
CA GLY A 33 -15.61 14.01 16.42
C GLY A 33 -15.42 15.52 16.16
N THR A 34 -14.22 15.95 15.80
CA THR A 34 -13.93 17.34 15.43
C THR A 34 -13.75 17.46 13.92
N ILE A 35 -14.46 18.38 13.29
CA ILE A 35 -14.29 18.69 11.88
C ILE A 35 -13.05 19.58 11.73
N VAL A 36 -12.09 19.13 10.94
CA VAL A 36 -10.82 19.83 10.69
C VAL A 36 -10.64 20.04 9.20
N ALA A 37 -10.30 21.27 8.79
CA ALA A 37 -9.99 21.64 7.40
C ALA A 37 -8.48 21.52 7.15
N HIS A 38 -8.10 21.04 5.98
CA HIS A 38 -6.70 20.97 5.55
C HIS A 38 -6.52 21.29 4.06
N ASP A 39 -5.43 21.98 3.74
CA ASP A 39 -5.12 22.43 2.38
C ASP A 39 -4.76 21.30 1.40
N HIS A 40 -4.49 20.08 1.89
CA HIS A 40 -4.24 18.90 1.07
C HIS A 40 -5.48 17.99 0.94
N ILE A 41 -6.65 18.47 1.33
CA ILE A 41 -7.92 17.77 1.20
C ILE A 41 -8.77 18.48 0.15
N LEU A 42 -9.30 17.72 -0.80
CA LEU A 42 -10.23 18.23 -1.80
C LEU A 42 -11.57 18.55 -1.16
N LYS A 43 -12.16 19.69 -1.52
CA LYS A 43 -13.53 20.03 -1.12
C LYS A 43 -14.52 19.15 -1.86
N ILE A 44 -15.52 18.71 -1.15
CA ILE A 44 -16.73 18.09 -1.70
C ILE A 44 -17.84 19.13 -1.53
N GLU A 45 -18.27 19.74 -2.63
CA GLU A 45 -19.30 20.78 -2.62
C GLU A 45 -20.71 20.17 -2.51
N ASP A 46 -21.71 20.97 -2.16
CA ASP A 46 -23.09 20.54 -2.05
C ASP A 46 -23.55 19.87 -3.36
N GLY A 47 -24.12 18.68 -3.24
CA GLY A 47 -24.59 17.89 -4.37
C GLY A 47 -23.52 17.05 -5.07
N GLN A 48 -22.25 17.12 -4.64
CA GLN A 48 -21.18 16.27 -5.16
C GLN A 48 -20.96 15.05 -4.26
N THR A 49 -20.58 13.94 -4.89
CA THR A 49 -20.09 12.75 -4.18
C THR A 49 -18.56 12.76 -4.07
N GLN A 50 -18.03 12.08 -3.07
CA GLN A 50 -16.58 11.86 -2.96
C GLN A 50 -16.00 11.23 -4.24
N CYS A 51 -16.73 10.27 -4.83
CA CYS A 51 -16.29 9.58 -6.03
C CYS A 51 -16.11 10.55 -7.22
N GLU A 52 -17.03 11.48 -7.44
CA GLU A 52 -16.93 12.49 -8.49
C GLU A 52 -15.71 13.39 -8.28
N VAL A 53 -15.50 13.86 -7.06
CA VAL A 53 -14.36 14.72 -6.71
C VAL A 53 -13.03 13.96 -6.88
N VAL A 54 -12.94 12.72 -6.41
CA VAL A 54 -11.74 11.89 -6.58
C VAL A 54 -11.44 11.64 -8.04
N LYS A 55 -12.41 11.23 -8.83
CA LYS A 55 -12.25 11.00 -10.28
C LYS A 55 -11.77 12.24 -11.02
N LYS A 56 -12.34 13.38 -10.69
CA LYS A 56 -12.05 14.64 -11.38
C LYS A 56 -10.69 15.25 -11.02
N TYR A 57 -10.26 15.12 -9.76
CA TYR A 57 -9.14 15.89 -9.23
C TYR A 57 -8.02 15.03 -8.62
N ASN A 58 -8.31 13.87 -8.05
CA ASN A 58 -7.29 13.08 -7.39
C ASN A 58 -6.73 11.95 -8.28
N VAL A 59 -7.52 11.41 -9.20
CA VAL A 59 -7.03 10.54 -10.27
C VAL A 59 -6.34 11.40 -11.34
N LEU A 60 -5.21 10.92 -11.86
CA LEU A 60 -4.47 11.64 -12.90
C LEU A 60 -5.22 11.59 -14.23
N GLU A 61 -5.07 12.68 -15.01
CA GLU A 61 -5.71 12.81 -16.32
C GLU A 61 -5.36 11.64 -17.25
N GLY A 62 -6.36 11.15 -17.97
CA GLY A 62 -6.23 10.02 -18.90
C GLY A 62 -6.25 8.64 -18.25
N ILE A 63 -6.37 8.54 -16.91
CA ILE A 63 -6.55 7.28 -16.21
C ILE A 63 -8.03 6.96 -16.12
N ASP A 64 -8.41 5.76 -16.63
CA ASP A 64 -9.75 5.22 -16.49
C ASP A 64 -10.08 4.98 -15.00
N CYS A 65 -11.30 5.34 -14.60
CA CYS A 65 -11.76 5.28 -13.21
C CYS A 65 -12.76 4.15 -12.92
N ASP A 66 -13.00 3.24 -13.84
CA ASP A 66 -14.08 2.24 -13.73
C ASP A 66 -13.91 1.31 -12.52
N LEU A 67 -12.68 1.01 -12.15
CA LEU A 67 -12.35 0.13 -11.03
C LEU A 67 -12.38 0.83 -9.65
N LEU A 68 -12.52 2.17 -9.60
CA LEU A 68 -12.52 2.92 -8.34
C LEU A 68 -13.88 3.03 -7.66
N THR A 69 -14.98 2.82 -8.39
CA THR A 69 -16.31 3.28 -7.96
C THR A 69 -16.89 2.60 -6.74
N THR A 70 -16.46 1.37 -6.41
CA THR A 70 -17.10 0.54 -5.39
C THR A 70 -16.29 0.38 -4.10
N LYS A 71 -15.03 0.81 -4.09
CA LYS A 71 -14.07 0.49 -3.01
C LYS A 71 -13.31 1.72 -2.46
N LEU A 72 -13.84 2.93 -2.64
CA LEU A 72 -13.17 4.14 -2.14
C LEU A 72 -13.17 4.19 -0.60
N HIS A 73 -12.00 4.41 -0.02
CA HIS A 73 -11.85 4.72 1.40
C HIS A 73 -12.47 6.09 1.72
N SER A 74 -12.88 6.29 2.96
CA SER A 74 -13.42 7.58 3.43
C SER A 74 -12.50 8.77 3.15
N ASP A 75 -11.19 8.52 3.12
CA ASP A 75 -10.15 9.54 2.95
C ASP A 75 -9.57 9.59 1.52
N ALA A 76 -10.23 8.96 0.53
CA ALA A 76 -9.75 8.93 -0.85
C ALA A 76 -9.69 10.34 -1.51
N HIS A 77 -10.46 11.31 -1.01
CA HIS A 77 -10.41 12.71 -1.45
C HIS A 77 -9.21 13.50 -0.85
N HIS A 78 -8.42 12.89 0.03
CA HIS A 78 -7.15 13.47 0.46
C HIS A 78 -6.10 13.29 -0.64
N LEU A 79 -5.38 14.34 -1.00
CA LEU A 79 -4.37 14.28 -2.06
C LEU A 79 -3.21 13.33 -1.71
N ASN A 80 -2.99 13.08 -0.42
CA ASN A 80 -1.99 12.14 0.10
C ASN A 80 -2.54 10.72 0.34
N SER A 81 -3.68 10.36 -0.24
CA SER A 81 -4.23 9.01 -0.15
C SER A 81 -3.31 7.98 -0.81
N SER A 82 -2.86 6.96 -0.06
CA SER A 82 -2.09 5.83 -0.58
C SER A 82 -2.90 4.98 -1.55
N GLN A 83 -4.21 4.84 -1.31
CA GLN A 83 -5.13 4.16 -2.23
C GLN A 83 -5.11 4.82 -3.62
N ILE A 84 -5.23 6.15 -3.68
CA ILE A 84 -5.24 6.86 -4.96
C ILE A 84 -3.85 6.91 -5.60
N LEU A 85 -2.78 6.98 -4.81
CA LEU A 85 -1.42 6.81 -5.32
C LEU A 85 -1.25 5.41 -5.95
N CYS A 86 -1.69 4.35 -5.27
CA CYS A 86 -1.68 2.97 -5.78
C CYS A 86 -2.42 2.89 -7.12
N TYR A 87 -3.62 3.45 -7.19
CA TYR A 87 -4.43 3.46 -8.40
C TYR A 87 -3.76 4.21 -9.54
N ASN A 88 -3.29 5.43 -9.29
CA ASN A 88 -2.60 6.27 -10.29
C ASN A 88 -1.32 5.60 -10.82
N PHE A 89 -0.67 4.76 -10.02
CA PHE A 89 0.55 4.05 -10.41
C PHE A 89 0.26 2.77 -11.21
N PHE A 90 -0.62 1.91 -10.70
CA PHE A 90 -0.84 0.59 -11.32
C PHE A 90 -1.86 0.60 -12.47
N ARG A 91 -2.91 1.43 -12.40
CA ARG A 91 -3.97 1.43 -13.42
C ARG A 91 -3.47 1.65 -14.85
N PRO A 92 -2.53 2.58 -15.13
CA PRO A 92 -1.97 2.77 -16.47
C PRO A 92 -1.12 1.60 -16.99
N LEU A 93 -0.72 0.67 -16.11
CA LEU A 93 0.08 -0.50 -16.47
C LEU A 93 -0.79 -1.69 -16.87
N ILE A 94 -2.09 -1.62 -16.57
CA ILE A 94 -3.05 -2.71 -16.82
C ILE A 94 -3.59 -2.60 -18.24
N ASP A 95 -3.37 -3.64 -19.03
CA ASP A 95 -3.96 -3.84 -20.35
C ASP A 95 -4.43 -5.28 -20.46
N SER A 96 -5.65 -5.53 -19.95
CA SER A 96 -6.21 -6.88 -19.86
C SER A 96 -6.37 -7.56 -21.22
N ALA A 97 -6.53 -6.80 -22.31
CA ALA A 97 -6.65 -7.34 -23.66
C ALA A 97 -5.34 -7.95 -24.16
N ASN A 98 -4.18 -7.43 -23.69
CA ASN A 98 -2.84 -7.82 -24.15
C ASN A 98 -1.99 -8.45 -23.02
N GLY A 99 -2.59 -8.92 -21.91
CA GLY A 99 -1.88 -9.55 -20.80
C GLY A 99 -0.99 -8.60 -19.99
N SER A 100 -1.26 -7.30 -20.04
CA SER A 100 -0.63 -6.26 -19.21
C SER A 100 0.92 -6.25 -19.25
N PRO A 101 1.58 -6.18 -20.41
CA PRO A 101 3.03 -6.33 -20.52
C PRO A 101 3.81 -5.28 -19.71
N LYS A 102 3.30 -4.05 -19.59
CA LYS A 102 3.92 -3.00 -18.74
C LYS A 102 3.87 -3.33 -17.26
N LEU A 103 2.80 -3.98 -16.81
CA LEU A 103 2.69 -4.45 -15.43
C LEU A 103 3.65 -5.61 -15.17
N VAL A 104 3.77 -6.56 -16.10
CA VAL A 104 4.76 -7.65 -16.05
C VAL A 104 6.17 -7.07 -15.88
N GLU A 105 6.58 -6.17 -16.78
CA GLU A 105 7.89 -5.51 -16.71
C GLU A 105 8.10 -4.80 -15.36
N LYS A 106 7.09 -4.08 -14.88
CA LYS A 106 7.19 -3.37 -13.61
C LYS A 106 7.37 -4.32 -12.42
N LEU A 107 6.63 -5.43 -12.38
CA LEU A 107 6.76 -6.44 -11.31
C LEU A 107 8.11 -7.16 -11.38
N GLN A 108 8.64 -7.43 -12.60
CA GLN A 108 9.99 -7.95 -12.78
C GLN A 108 11.05 -6.98 -12.25
N ASN A 109 10.89 -5.68 -12.48
CA ASN A 109 11.77 -4.64 -11.93
C ASN A 109 11.71 -4.57 -10.39
N PHE A 110 10.62 -5.02 -9.77
CA PHE A 110 10.54 -5.18 -8.32
C PHE A 110 11.24 -6.45 -7.81
N GLY A 111 11.61 -7.38 -8.70
CA GLY A 111 12.25 -8.64 -8.37
C GLY A 111 11.33 -9.85 -8.37
N VAL A 112 10.13 -9.74 -8.96
CA VAL A 112 9.17 -10.85 -9.08
C VAL A 112 9.48 -11.69 -10.32
N ASP A 113 9.60 -13.00 -10.19
CA ASP A 113 9.66 -13.92 -11.34
C ASP A 113 8.24 -14.12 -11.91
N ILE A 114 7.81 -13.21 -12.77
CA ILE A 114 6.51 -13.24 -13.42
C ILE A 114 6.67 -13.06 -14.95
N ALA A 115 5.96 -13.88 -15.71
CA ALA A 115 5.99 -13.85 -17.18
C ALA A 115 4.66 -13.40 -17.80
N THR A 116 3.53 -13.68 -17.15
CA THR A 116 2.20 -13.28 -17.61
C THR A 116 1.33 -12.84 -16.46
N ILE A 117 0.37 -11.93 -16.72
CA ILE A 117 -0.68 -11.53 -15.80
C ILE A 117 -2.01 -12.07 -16.34
N ASN A 118 -2.76 -12.76 -15.50
CA ASN A 118 -4.09 -13.28 -15.82
C ASN A 118 -5.20 -12.50 -15.14
N GLU A 119 -4.90 -11.95 -13.96
CA GLU A 119 -5.86 -11.25 -13.09
C GLU A 119 -5.15 -10.18 -12.29
N CYS A 120 -5.82 -9.04 -12.06
CA CYS A 120 -5.38 -8.04 -11.10
C CYS A 120 -6.58 -7.33 -10.48
N GLU A 121 -6.44 -6.92 -9.24
CA GLU A 121 -7.51 -6.29 -8.45
C GLU A 121 -6.94 -5.21 -7.52
N PHE A 122 -7.63 -4.06 -7.45
CA PHE A 122 -7.39 -3.05 -6.42
C PHE A 122 -8.24 -3.35 -5.19
N GLU A 123 -7.74 -3.03 -4.00
CA GLU A 123 -8.41 -3.29 -2.73
C GLU A 123 -8.86 -4.76 -2.63
N TYR A 124 -7.93 -5.65 -2.96
CA TYR A 124 -8.18 -7.09 -2.89
C TYR A 124 -8.38 -7.53 -1.45
N LYS A 125 -9.50 -8.18 -1.18
CA LYS A 125 -9.82 -8.68 0.15
C LYS A 125 -9.63 -10.18 0.23
N ASP A 126 -8.68 -10.59 1.05
CA ASP A 126 -8.46 -12.00 1.35
C ASP A 126 -9.57 -12.56 2.25
N GLU A 127 -10.09 -13.74 1.88
CA GLU A 127 -11.22 -14.37 2.57
C GLU A 127 -10.82 -15.02 3.91
N ILE A 128 -9.54 -15.34 4.13
CA ILE A 128 -9.08 -16.10 5.30
C ILE A 128 -9.18 -15.28 6.58
N ASP A 129 -8.68 -14.04 6.56
CA ASP A 129 -8.68 -13.17 7.75
C ASP A 129 -9.21 -11.77 7.49
N GLY A 130 -9.67 -11.50 6.25
CA GLY A 130 -10.16 -10.20 5.80
C GLY A 130 -9.05 -9.16 5.65
N THR A 131 -7.82 -9.58 5.35
CA THR A 131 -6.74 -8.66 4.97
C THR A 131 -7.10 -8.01 3.64
N GLU A 132 -7.03 -6.69 3.59
CA GLU A 132 -7.17 -5.91 2.36
C GLU A 132 -5.77 -5.49 1.91
N PHE A 133 -5.48 -5.70 0.61
CA PHE A 133 -4.24 -5.33 -0.06
C PHE A 133 -4.55 -4.21 -1.05
N ASP A 134 -3.72 -3.19 -1.11
CA ASP A 134 -3.93 -2.06 -2.03
C ASP A 134 -3.97 -2.51 -3.50
N PHE A 135 -3.15 -3.54 -3.84
CA PHE A 135 -3.16 -4.15 -5.17
C PHE A 135 -2.79 -5.63 -5.11
N TYR A 136 -3.44 -6.43 -5.95
CA TYR A 136 -3.18 -7.86 -6.14
C TYR A 136 -3.00 -8.16 -7.62
N ALA A 137 -2.07 -9.07 -7.94
CA ALA A 137 -1.91 -9.62 -9.27
C ALA A 137 -1.68 -11.13 -9.21
N LYS A 138 -2.28 -11.84 -10.17
CA LYS A 138 -2.10 -13.28 -10.38
C LYS A 138 -1.66 -13.55 -11.80
N GLY A 139 -0.76 -14.50 -11.96
CA GLY A 139 -0.22 -14.83 -13.26
C GLY A 139 0.59 -16.11 -13.27
N LYS A 140 1.55 -16.21 -14.18
CA LYS A 140 2.49 -17.34 -14.27
C LYS A 140 3.92 -16.83 -14.26
N ASN A 141 4.81 -17.59 -13.63
CA ASN A 141 6.25 -17.33 -13.69
C ASN A 141 6.88 -17.83 -15.00
N SER A 142 8.19 -17.63 -15.13
CA SER A 142 8.98 -18.04 -16.30
C SER A 142 8.94 -19.56 -16.58
N LYS A 143 8.60 -20.36 -15.57
CA LYS A 143 8.47 -21.83 -15.64
C LYS A 143 7.02 -22.31 -15.85
N GLY A 144 6.06 -21.38 -15.96
CA GLY A 144 4.64 -21.68 -16.14
C GLY A 144 3.87 -22.01 -14.85
N ALA A 145 4.49 -21.93 -13.67
CA ALA A 145 3.81 -22.09 -12.40
C ALA A 145 2.96 -20.87 -12.04
N ASP A 146 1.83 -21.09 -11.37
CA ASP A 146 0.97 -20.02 -10.89
C ASP A 146 1.68 -19.19 -9.82
N ILE A 147 1.52 -17.86 -9.90
CA ILE A 147 2.15 -16.88 -9.01
C ILE A 147 1.12 -15.90 -8.49
N ASN A 148 1.27 -15.51 -7.22
CA ASN A 148 0.45 -14.49 -6.57
C ASN A 148 1.34 -13.37 -6.05
N VAL A 149 0.92 -12.13 -6.28
CA VAL A 149 1.64 -10.93 -5.86
C VAL A 149 0.70 -10.03 -5.08
N PHE A 150 0.99 -9.83 -3.80
CA PHE A 150 0.24 -8.95 -2.90
C PHE A 150 1.05 -7.69 -2.64
N ILE A 151 0.44 -6.53 -2.82
CA ILE A 151 1.12 -5.23 -2.74
C ILE A 151 0.44 -4.33 -1.73
N GLU A 152 1.25 -3.76 -0.83
CA GLU A 152 0.88 -2.74 0.13
C GLU A 152 1.61 -1.44 -0.21
N VAL A 153 0.88 -0.35 -0.37
CA VAL A 153 1.39 0.97 -0.73
C VAL A 153 1.40 1.90 0.48
N LYS A 154 2.52 2.53 0.73
CA LYS A 154 2.66 3.56 1.75
C LYS A 154 3.16 4.86 1.13
N TYR A 155 2.61 5.96 1.59
CA TYR A 155 2.99 7.29 1.12
C TYR A 155 3.35 8.24 2.27
N THR A 156 2.35 8.69 3.03
CA THR A 156 2.55 9.62 4.16
C THR A 156 2.30 8.97 5.51
N GLU A 157 1.91 7.71 5.55
CA GLU A 157 1.71 6.96 6.79
C GLU A 157 3.03 6.83 7.56
N ALA A 158 2.97 7.08 8.86
CA ALA A 158 4.14 6.99 9.74
C ALA A 158 4.15 5.73 10.62
N SER A 159 3.12 4.88 10.52
CA SER A 159 2.95 3.75 11.44
C SER A 159 2.42 2.51 10.71
N LEU A 160 2.95 1.37 11.11
CA LEU A 160 2.46 0.03 10.74
C LEU A 160 1.58 -0.58 11.84
N ARG A 161 1.41 0.17 12.95
CA ARG A 161 0.77 -0.29 14.17
C ARG A 161 -0.75 -0.27 14.08
N TYR A 162 -1.37 -1.30 14.63
CA TYR A 162 -2.81 -1.33 14.87
C TYR A 162 -3.14 -0.90 16.31
N SER A 163 -3.37 0.38 16.50
CA SER A 163 -3.51 1.00 17.82
C SER A 163 -4.68 0.45 18.67
N LYS A 164 -5.77 -0.01 18.03
CA LYS A 164 -6.91 -0.60 18.73
C LYS A 164 -6.54 -1.85 19.54
N ALA A 165 -5.53 -2.61 19.12
CA ALA A 165 -5.08 -3.80 19.85
C ALA A 165 -4.45 -3.46 21.21
N PHE A 166 -4.00 -2.23 21.42
CA PHE A 166 -3.39 -1.77 22.66
C PHE A 166 -4.34 -0.93 23.54
N SER A 167 -5.58 -0.76 23.11
CA SER A 167 -6.60 -0.06 23.90
C SER A 167 -7.18 -1.00 24.96
N PRO A 168 -7.25 -0.60 26.26
CA PRO A 168 -7.85 -1.42 27.31
C PRO A 168 -9.27 -1.89 26.99
N LYS A 169 -10.03 -1.10 26.20
CA LYS A 169 -11.41 -1.43 25.82
C LYS A 169 -11.51 -2.58 24.80
N THR A 170 -10.49 -2.81 24.00
CA THR A 170 -10.53 -3.75 22.86
C THR A 170 -9.43 -4.81 22.91
N GLN A 171 -8.44 -4.68 23.79
CA GLN A 171 -7.28 -5.56 23.88
C GLN A 171 -7.67 -7.04 23.97
N ALA A 172 -8.60 -7.40 24.84
CA ALA A 172 -9.06 -8.80 24.99
C ALA A 172 -9.64 -9.41 23.71
N ILE A 173 -10.29 -8.59 22.86
CA ILE A 173 -10.82 -9.02 21.56
C ILE A 173 -9.65 -9.37 20.63
N TYR A 174 -8.62 -8.53 20.58
CA TYR A 174 -7.47 -8.73 19.71
C TYR A 174 -6.53 -9.81 20.22
N GLU A 175 -6.41 -10.01 21.55
CA GLU A 175 -5.70 -11.15 22.13
C GLU A 175 -6.34 -12.48 21.71
N ARG A 176 -7.68 -12.56 21.76
CA ARG A 176 -8.42 -13.72 21.27
C ARG A 176 -8.15 -13.94 19.77
N LYS A 177 -8.32 -12.89 18.94
CA LYS A 177 -8.05 -12.99 17.50
C LYS A 177 -6.62 -13.44 17.20
N TYR A 178 -5.64 -12.91 17.94
CA TYR A 178 -4.24 -13.31 17.81
C TYR A 178 -4.05 -14.82 18.10
N ASN A 179 -4.62 -15.31 19.20
CA ASN A 179 -4.47 -16.70 19.61
C ASN A 179 -5.25 -17.67 18.71
N ASP A 180 -6.47 -17.34 18.33
CA ASP A 180 -7.36 -18.26 17.62
C ASP A 180 -7.11 -18.29 16.12
N VAL A 181 -6.65 -17.19 15.51
CA VAL A 181 -6.45 -17.04 14.07
C VAL A 181 -4.96 -16.99 13.74
N TYR A 182 -4.28 -15.93 14.12
CA TYR A 182 -2.91 -15.69 13.64
C TYR A 182 -1.88 -16.68 14.15
N THR A 183 -2.04 -17.18 15.38
CA THR A 183 -1.15 -18.22 15.92
C THR A 183 -1.13 -19.48 15.05
N LYS A 184 -2.27 -19.86 14.49
CA LYS A 184 -2.38 -21.03 13.60
C LYS A 184 -1.71 -20.76 12.24
N MET A 185 -1.89 -19.56 11.71
CA MET A 185 -1.26 -19.15 10.45
C MET A 185 0.27 -19.13 10.58
N PHE A 186 0.81 -18.64 11.71
CA PHE A 186 2.25 -18.65 11.95
C PHE A 186 2.85 -20.05 12.04
N ALA A 187 2.08 -21.08 12.42
CA ALA A 187 2.59 -22.45 12.51
C ALA A 187 3.02 -23.03 11.14
N ALA A 188 2.38 -22.58 10.05
CA ALA A 188 2.70 -23.00 8.69
C ALA A 188 3.69 -22.05 7.98
N GLN A 189 4.00 -20.89 8.60
CA GLN A 189 4.75 -19.82 7.94
C GLN A 189 6.26 -20.11 7.95
N ARG A 190 6.90 -20.02 6.77
CA ARG A 190 8.35 -20.27 6.57
C ARG A 190 9.15 -18.97 6.30
N CYS A 191 8.50 -17.89 5.94
CA CYS A 191 9.22 -16.64 5.67
C CYS A 191 9.64 -15.88 6.93
N LEU A 192 9.27 -16.35 8.12
CA LEU A 192 9.60 -15.71 9.40
C LEU A 192 10.59 -16.59 10.20
N LYS A 193 11.58 -15.96 10.84
CA LYS A 193 12.55 -16.63 11.74
C LYS A 193 11.88 -17.25 12.96
N LYS A 194 10.84 -16.59 13.47
CA LYS A 194 10.09 -17.01 14.65
C LYS A 194 8.67 -16.43 14.61
N LYS A 195 7.77 -17.07 15.33
CA LYS A 195 6.45 -16.52 15.63
C LYS A 195 6.60 -15.23 16.43
N PRO A 196 6.00 -14.09 15.98
CA PRO A 196 6.02 -12.86 16.75
C PRO A 196 5.20 -12.99 18.03
N SER A 197 5.55 -12.26 19.07
CA SER A 197 4.67 -12.03 20.22
C SER A 197 3.46 -11.18 19.85
N TYR A 198 2.44 -11.15 20.71
CA TYR A 198 1.27 -10.28 20.53
C TYR A 198 1.65 -8.82 20.28
N ASN A 199 2.58 -8.28 21.08
CA ASN A 199 3.02 -6.90 20.96
C ASN A 199 3.79 -6.63 19.67
N GLU A 200 4.69 -7.54 19.27
CA GLU A 200 5.41 -7.45 17.99
C GLU A 200 4.43 -7.51 16.82
N PHE A 201 3.49 -8.45 16.82
CA PHE A 201 2.49 -8.61 15.77
C PHE A 201 1.68 -7.33 15.54
N TYR A 202 1.08 -6.77 16.60
CA TYR A 202 0.26 -5.56 16.44
C TYR A 202 1.07 -4.27 16.29
N THR A 203 2.37 -4.27 16.61
CA THR A 203 3.28 -3.17 16.28
C THR A 203 3.60 -3.11 14.78
N TYR A 204 3.75 -4.26 14.14
CA TYR A 204 4.00 -4.41 12.70
C TYR A 204 2.82 -5.08 11.98
N TYR A 205 1.61 -4.75 12.40
CA TYR A 205 0.37 -5.46 12.05
C TYR A 205 0.18 -5.63 10.55
N GLN A 206 0.33 -4.56 9.78
CA GLN A 206 0.18 -4.61 8.33
C GLN A 206 1.24 -5.52 7.69
N CYS A 207 2.50 -5.41 8.14
CA CYS A 207 3.56 -6.25 7.60
C CYS A 207 3.32 -7.74 7.87
N PHE A 208 2.99 -8.12 9.10
CA PHE A 208 2.75 -9.52 9.40
C PHE A 208 1.55 -10.10 8.64
N ARG A 209 0.45 -9.35 8.52
CA ARG A 209 -0.71 -9.82 7.75
C ARG A 209 -0.36 -10.07 6.29
N ASN A 210 0.40 -9.16 5.68
CA ASN A 210 0.83 -9.30 4.30
C ASN A 210 1.79 -10.49 4.11
N VAL A 211 2.77 -10.64 5.00
CA VAL A 211 3.76 -11.71 4.94
C VAL A 211 3.15 -13.09 5.21
N LEU A 212 2.07 -13.18 5.99
CA LEU A 212 1.34 -14.43 6.20
C LEU A 212 0.78 -15.05 4.91
N ARG A 213 0.74 -14.32 3.80
CA ARG A 213 0.36 -14.83 2.47
C ARG A 213 1.51 -15.44 1.69
N VAL A 214 2.76 -15.26 2.13
CA VAL A 214 3.92 -15.89 1.48
C VAL A 214 4.05 -17.32 1.97
N GLU A 215 3.16 -18.19 1.47
CA GLU A 215 3.05 -19.59 1.89
C GLU A 215 3.93 -20.55 1.07
N ASN A 216 4.40 -20.09 -0.10
CA ASN A 216 5.23 -20.86 -1.02
C ASN A 216 6.14 -19.95 -1.86
N GLU A 217 7.03 -20.55 -2.64
CA GLU A 217 8.01 -19.90 -3.49
C GLU A 217 7.41 -19.07 -4.64
N ASN A 218 6.14 -19.27 -4.96
CA ASN A 218 5.42 -18.57 -6.02
C ASN A 218 4.50 -17.47 -5.49
N THR A 219 4.65 -17.07 -4.23
CA THR A 219 3.85 -16.01 -3.62
C THR A 219 4.76 -14.89 -3.11
N TYR A 220 4.46 -13.66 -3.53
CA TYR A 220 5.21 -12.47 -3.18
C TYR A 220 4.38 -11.49 -2.36
N SER A 221 5.02 -10.84 -1.39
CA SER A 221 4.48 -9.70 -0.66
C SER A 221 5.40 -8.50 -0.90
N ILE A 222 4.86 -7.40 -1.43
CA ILE A 222 5.62 -6.20 -1.80
C ILE A 222 5.13 -5.02 -0.98
N PHE A 223 6.06 -4.32 -0.34
CA PHE A 223 5.82 -3.04 0.32
C PHE A 223 6.43 -1.92 -0.50
N LEU A 224 5.58 -1.08 -1.10
CA LEU A 224 5.99 0.14 -1.79
C LEU A 224 5.96 1.30 -0.80
N TYR A 225 7.10 1.95 -0.56
CA TYR A 225 7.21 2.98 0.46
C TYR A 225 8.22 4.08 0.10
N PRO A 226 8.07 5.29 0.66
CA PRO A 226 9.07 6.34 0.49
C PRO A 226 10.19 6.20 1.53
N SER A 227 11.44 6.04 1.08
CA SER A 227 12.62 5.90 1.98
C SER A 227 12.87 7.12 2.86
N LYS A 228 12.37 8.28 2.47
CA LYS A 228 12.48 9.54 3.24
C LYS A 228 11.48 9.65 4.40
N ASN A 229 10.47 8.75 4.45
CA ASN A 229 9.48 8.69 5.53
C ASN A 229 10.01 7.88 6.72
N GLU A 230 9.58 8.24 7.94
CA GLU A 230 9.89 7.49 9.18
C GLU A 230 9.47 6.01 9.11
N ILE A 231 8.48 5.68 8.28
CA ILE A 231 8.03 4.28 8.03
C ILE A 231 9.17 3.39 7.49
N ALA A 232 10.14 3.98 6.76
CA ALA A 232 11.29 3.24 6.25
C ALA A 232 12.10 2.57 7.37
N LYS A 233 12.26 3.27 8.51
CA LYS A 233 12.89 2.69 9.70
C LYS A 233 12.10 1.49 10.23
N LYS A 234 10.78 1.57 10.21
CA LYS A 234 9.91 0.47 10.64
C LYS A 234 10.01 -0.75 9.72
N PHE A 235 10.15 -0.54 8.43
CA PHE A 235 10.42 -1.65 7.50
C PHE A 235 11.82 -2.24 7.70
N CYS A 236 12.84 -1.43 8.00
CA CYS A 236 14.16 -1.95 8.38
C CYS A 236 14.10 -2.82 9.64
N GLU A 237 13.42 -2.36 10.68
CA GLU A 237 13.20 -3.13 11.92
C GLU A 237 12.40 -4.42 11.65
N PHE A 238 11.42 -4.37 10.76
CA PHE A 238 10.61 -5.54 10.40
C PHE A 238 11.41 -6.61 9.64
N LYS A 239 12.39 -6.22 8.82
CA LYS A 239 13.25 -7.19 8.10
C LYS A 239 13.95 -8.17 9.04
N ASP A 240 14.18 -7.80 10.30
CA ASP A 240 14.79 -8.68 11.30
C ASP A 240 13.92 -9.89 11.67
N PHE A 241 12.62 -9.85 11.34
CA PHE A 241 11.72 -10.99 11.52
C PHE A 241 11.75 -11.98 10.35
N LEU A 242 12.28 -11.59 9.17
CA LEU A 242 12.27 -12.43 7.99
C LEU A 242 13.32 -13.53 8.07
N ALA A 243 12.98 -14.70 7.54
CA ALA A 243 13.88 -15.85 7.49
C ALA A 243 15.09 -15.58 6.58
N ASP A 244 16.27 -15.94 7.08
CA ASP A 244 17.57 -15.86 6.39
C ASP A 244 18.34 -17.19 6.40
N SER A 245 17.76 -18.26 6.96
CA SER A 245 18.32 -19.60 6.90
C SER A 245 18.29 -20.13 5.47
N GLU A 246 19.28 -20.96 5.10
CA GLU A 246 19.35 -21.53 3.74
C GLU A 246 18.07 -22.27 3.32
N GLU A 247 17.43 -22.98 4.26
CA GLU A 247 16.18 -23.71 4.03
C GLU A 247 14.98 -22.79 3.73
N ASN A 248 14.88 -21.65 4.42
CA ASN A 248 13.73 -20.75 4.36
C ASN A 248 14.05 -19.41 3.65
N LYS A 249 15.27 -19.23 3.17
CA LYS A 249 15.75 -18.01 2.53
C LYS A 249 14.90 -17.60 1.32
N LEU A 250 14.48 -18.58 0.52
CA LEU A 250 13.63 -18.35 -0.65
C LEU A 250 12.33 -17.66 -0.26
N TYR A 251 11.67 -18.11 0.78
CA TYR A 251 10.42 -17.50 1.26
C TYR A 251 10.62 -16.10 1.81
N GLY A 252 11.70 -15.89 2.57
CA GLY A 252 12.06 -14.55 3.05
C GLY A 252 12.41 -13.57 1.91
N SER A 253 13.01 -14.06 0.82
CA SER A 253 13.35 -13.26 -0.36
C SER A 253 12.13 -12.84 -1.19
N ASN A 254 10.98 -13.48 -1.03
CA ASN A 254 9.73 -13.12 -1.66
C ASN A 254 8.99 -11.98 -0.92
N VAL A 255 9.54 -11.49 0.18
CA VAL A 255 9.07 -10.28 0.86
C VAL A 255 9.92 -9.10 0.41
N LEU A 256 9.38 -8.29 -0.49
CA LEU A 256 10.11 -7.24 -1.19
C LEU A 256 9.77 -5.86 -0.61
N PHE A 257 10.80 -5.02 -0.50
CA PHE A 257 10.68 -3.65 0.01
C PHE A 257 11.19 -2.70 -1.07
N VAL A 258 10.26 -2.06 -1.78
CA VAL A 258 10.53 -1.22 -2.94
C VAL A 258 10.37 0.26 -2.56
N ASN A 259 11.39 1.04 -2.76
CA ASN A 259 11.36 2.47 -2.45
C ASN A 259 10.91 3.29 -3.66
N TRP A 260 9.91 4.16 -3.49
CA TRP A 260 9.41 5.03 -4.54
C TRP A 260 10.46 5.92 -5.22
N TYR A 261 11.55 6.26 -4.51
CA TYR A 261 12.61 7.13 -5.01
C TYR A 261 13.72 6.39 -5.75
N ASP A 262 13.67 5.05 -5.82
CA ASP A 262 14.63 4.28 -6.59
C ASP A 262 14.44 4.56 -8.09
N LYS A 263 15.55 4.49 -8.83
CA LYS A 263 15.52 4.67 -10.28
C LYS A 263 14.58 3.62 -10.89
N ASP A 264 13.88 4.03 -11.93
CA ASP A 264 12.99 3.16 -12.71
C ASP A 264 11.67 2.75 -12.03
N ILE A 265 11.42 3.15 -10.76
CA ILE A 265 10.11 2.92 -10.14
C ILE A 265 9.08 3.92 -10.69
N VAL A 266 9.37 5.21 -10.63
CA VAL A 266 8.51 6.26 -11.19
C VAL A 266 9.31 7.12 -12.15
N ASP A 267 8.81 7.30 -13.37
CA ASP A 267 9.41 8.22 -14.35
C ASP A 267 9.33 9.66 -13.81
N ARG A 268 10.49 10.30 -13.69
CA ARG A 268 10.62 11.67 -13.16
C ARG A 268 9.94 12.75 -14.01
N ASN A 269 9.67 12.47 -15.26
CA ASN A 269 8.95 13.38 -16.17
C ASN A 269 7.43 13.18 -16.11
N SER A 270 6.94 12.13 -15.46
CA SER A 270 5.52 11.79 -15.39
C SER A 270 4.73 12.75 -14.48
N GLU A 271 3.44 12.90 -14.76
CA GLU A 271 2.52 13.62 -13.86
C GLU A 271 2.43 12.94 -12.47
N LEU A 272 2.59 11.62 -12.40
CA LEU A 272 2.66 10.90 -11.13
C LEU A 272 3.83 11.40 -10.28
N TYR A 273 5.03 11.52 -10.87
CA TYR A 273 6.19 12.04 -10.15
C TYR A 273 5.98 13.49 -9.71
N LYS A 274 5.50 14.36 -10.62
CA LYS A 274 5.23 15.77 -10.31
C LYS A 274 4.24 15.93 -9.17
N LYS A 275 3.19 15.08 -9.13
CA LYS A 275 2.18 15.13 -8.08
C LYS A 275 2.69 14.63 -6.73
N TYR A 276 3.40 13.50 -6.69
CA TYR A 276 3.65 12.81 -5.43
C TYR A 276 5.10 12.88 -4.95
N PHE A 277 6.09 13.05 -5.84
CA PHE A 277 7.50 12.83 -5.52
C PHE A 277 8.44 13.98 -5.86
N ALA A 278 8.03 14.98 -6.64
CA ALA A 278 8.86 16.14 -6.94
C ALA A 278 9.25 16.89 -5.63
N GLU A 279 10.49 17.46 -5.63
CA GLU A 279 11.08 18.21 -4.51
C GLU A 279 10.98 19.70 -4.76
#